data_5c7ad6c190fffb98123e17d870e6e3d7
#
_entry.id   5c7ad6c190fffb98123e17d870e6e3d7
#
_cell.length_a   1.000
_cell.length_b   1.000
_cell.length_c   1.000
_cell.angle_alpha   90.00
_cell.angle_beta   90.00
_cell.angle_gamma   90.00
#
_symmetry.space_group_name_H-M   'P 1'
#
loop_
_entity.id
_entity.type
_entity.pdbx_description
1 polymer ?
#
loop_
_entity_poly.entity_id
_entity_poly.type
_entity_poly.pdbx_seq_one_letter_code
_entity_poly.pdbx_strand_id
1 'polypeptide(L)'
;MRKGKVWLLFMMILLFLCGAAICFHPYINGAVVDSTLKQEAQQFIDRITKPMHDFETVIREEPVNTEPERLYADLWEAMESYNRTIWEEKQEGLCDPWSYIQPSFVLGDYGLEEEVFGVISIPSLELELPLYLGASDEHLSKGAAVLSQTSIPIGGNNTNCVIAGHRGWYGASYFRYLNKLQPGDEVIITNLWESLRYTVVETTTIQPNDVEAIHIRENRDLLTLLTCHPPASGGKERLLVFCERT
;
A
#
# COMPACT_ATOMS: atom_id res chain seq x y z
N MET A 1 -16.69 17.40 -57.98
CA MET A 1 -17.57 17.25 -56.78
C MET A 1 -17.35 15.97 -55.96
N ARG A 2 -16.90 14.85 -56.50
CA ARG A 2 -16.69 13.57 -55.77
C ARG A 2 -15.48 13.58 -54.80
N LYS A 3 -14.35 14.22 -55.20
CA LYS A 3 -13.11 14.27 -54.39
C LYS A 3 -13.26 15.07 -53.09
N GLY A 4 -14.01 16.18 -53.08
CA GLY A 4 -14.24 16.97 -51.85
C GLY A 4 -15.08 16.24 -50.79
N LYS A 5 -16.04 15.41 -51.21
CA LYS A 5 -16.86 14.62 -50.27
C LYS A 5 -16.05 13.51 -49.61
N VAL A 6 -15.11 12.89 -50.32
CA VAL A 6 -14.22 11.86 -49.79
C VAL A 6 -13.25 12.48 -48.80
N TRP A 7 -12.71 13.66 -49.09
CA TRP A 7 -11.81 14.37 -48.18
C TRP A 7 -12.52 14.82 -46.90
N LEU A 8 -13.77 15.32 -47.02
CA LEU A 8 -14.58 15.66 -45.83
C LEU A 8 -14.88 14.45 -44.96
N LEU A 9 -15.20 13.30 -45.55
CA LEU A 9 -15.42 12.05 -44.81
C LEU A 9 -14.16 11.61 -44.08
N PHE A 10 -13.00 11.69 -44.74
CA PHE A 10 -11.72 11.37 -44.13
C PHE A 10 -11.42 12.29 -42.92
N MET A 11 -11.65 13.60 -43.04
CA MET A 11 -11.50 14.55 -41.94
C MET A 11 -12.44 14.24 -40.76
N MET A 12 -13.69 13.87 -41.04
CA MET A 12 -14.66 13.50 -40.00
C MET A 12 -14.23 12.22 -39.27
N ILE A 13 -13.75 11.20 -39.98
CA ILE A 13 -13.23 9.97 -39.36
C ILE A 13 -12.00 10.28 -38.53
N LEU A 14 -11.07 11.10 -39.01
CA LEU A 14 -9.89 11.49 -38.28
C LEU A 14 -10.24 12.22 -36.96
N LEU A 15 -11.17 13.20 -37.03
CA LEU A 15 -11.67 13.91 -35.86
C LEU A 15 -12.34 12.98 -34.85
N PHE A 16 -13.15 12.03 -35.34
CA PHE A 16 -13.77 11.02 -34.49
C PHE A 16 -12.73 10.15 -33.81
N LEU A 17 -11.72 9.65 -34.51
CA LEU A 17 -10.64 8.84 -33.96
C LEU A 17 -9.80 9.62 -32.92
N CYS A 18 -9.49 10.88 -33.20
CA CYS A 18 -8.81 11.74 -32.23
C CYS A 18 -9.65 11.96 -30.96
N GLY A 19 -10.94 12.24 -31.12
CA GLY A 19 -11.87 12.37 -29.98
C GLY A 19 -11.98 11.09 -29.17
N ALA A 20 -12.10 9.95 -29.85
CA ALA A 20 -12.12 8.64 -29.21
C ALA A 20 -10.79 8.37 -28.43
N ALA A 21 -9.65 8.65 -29.08
CA ALA A 21 -8.34 8.48 -28.42
C ALA A 21 -8.22 9.33 -27.14
N ILE A 22 -8.66 10.59 -27.16
CA ILE A 22 -8.65 11.47 -25.98
C ILE A 22 -9.59 10.92 -24.90
N CYS A 23 -10.79 10.45 -25.25
CA CYS A 23 -11.75 9.90 -24.31
C CYS A 23 -11.27 8.59 -23.66
N PHE A 24 -10.61 7.71 -24.42
CA PHE A 24 -10.14 6.42 -23.92
C PHE A 24 -8.76 6.47 -23.25
N HIS A 25 -7.97 7.51 -23.52
CA HIS A 25 -6.63 7.67 -22.97
C HIS A 25 -6.55 7.45 -21.44
N PRO A 26 -7.40 8.08 -20.59
CA PRO A 26 -7.30 7.89 -19.15
C PRO A 26 -7.60 6.45 -18.70
N TYR A 27 -8.50 5.73 -19.40
CA TYR A 27 -8.81 4.33 -19.09
C TYR A 27 -7.67 3.40 -19.47
N ILE A 28 -7.05 3.62 -20.63
CA ILE A 28 -5.90 2.83 -21.07
C ILE A 28 -4.72 3.09 -20.16
N ASN A 29 -4.43 4.36 -19.85
CA ASN A 29 -3.34 4.72 -18.96
C ASN A 29 -3.54 4.12 -17.56
N GLY A 30 -4.77 4.19 -17.00
CA GLY A 30 -5.10 3.59 -15.72
C GLY A 30 -4.87 2.08 -15.69
N ALA A 31 -5.30 1.35 -16.73
CA ALA A 31 -5.09 -0.09 -16.82
C ALA A 31 -3.60 -0.46 -16.94
N VAL A 32 -2.80 0.34 -17.65
CA VAL A 32 -1.35 0.16 -17.75
C VAL A 32 -0.70 0.36 -16.38
N VAL A 33 -1.05 1.44 -15.67
CA VAL A 33 -0.51 1.71 -14.32
C VAL A 33 -0.91 0.59 -13.35
N ASP A 34 -2.18 0.18 -13.30
CA ASP A 34 -2.64 -0.91 -12.44
C ASP A 34 -1.87 -2.21 -12.72
N SER A 35 -1.61 -2.52 -14.00
CA SER A 35 -0.83 -3.71 -14.37
C SER A 35 0.65 -3.60 -13.94
N THR A 36 1.24 -2.41 -14.03
CA THR A 36 2.62 -2.16 -13.60
C THR A 36 2.77 -2.31 -12.08
N LEU A 37 1.85 -1.72 -11.32
CA LEU A 37 1.83 -1.82 -9.85
C LEU A 37 1.68 -3.28 -9.39
N LYS A 38 0.79 -4.03 -10.04
CA LYS A 38 0.61 -5.45 -9.77
C LYS A 38 1.86 -6.27 -10.12
N GLN A 39 2.53 -5.95 -11.22
CA GLN A 39 3.77 -6.61 -11.61
C GLN A 39 4.89 -6.32 -10.60
N GLU A 40 5.03 -5.10 -10.12
CA GLU A 40 6.02 -4.72 -9.10
C GLU A 40 5.74 -5.42 -7.76
N ALA A 41 4.48 -5.47 -7.33
CA ALA A 41 4.06 -6.25 -6.18
C ALA A 41 4.42 -7.74 -6.31
N GLN A 42 4.15 -8.34 -7.48
CA GLN A 42 4.48 -9.73 -7.73
C GLN A 42 6.00 -9.99 -7.75
N GLN A 43 6.79 -9.06 -8.31
CA GLN A 43 8.26 -9.17 -8.29
C GLN A 43 8.82 -9.17 -6.86
N PHE A 44 8.24 -8.36 -5.97
CA PHE A 44 8.60 -8.40 -4.55
C PHE A 44 8.31 -9.77 -3.93
N ILE A 45 7.09 -10.30 -4.13
CA ILE A 45 6.70 -11.62 -3.61
C ILE A 45 7.61 -12.73 -4.13
N ASP A 46 7.89 -12.74 -5.44
CA ASP A 46 8.77 -13.73 -6.07
C ASP A 46 10.18 -13.69 -5.48
N ARG A 47 10.68 -12.48 -5.18
CA ARG A 47 12.01 -12.28 -4.61
C ARG A 47 12.13 -12.83 -3.19
N ILE A 48 11.16 -12.56 -2.32
CA ILE A 48 11.21 -13.05 -0.92
C ILE A 48 10.92 -14.56 -0.83
N THR A 49 10.23 -15.12 -1.82
CA THR A 49 9.87 -16.55 -1.83
C THR A 49 10.98 -17.45 -2.39
N LYS A 50 11.78 -16.97 -3.36
CA LYS A 50 12.86 -17.74 -3.97
C LYS A 50 13.95 -18.21 -3.00
N PRO A 51 14.50 -17.38 -2.08
CA PRO A 51 15.51 -17.83 -1.15
C PRO A 51 15.04 -18.92 -0.20
N MET A 52 13.78 -18.92 0.19
CA MET A 52 13.21 -19.96 1.06
C MET A 52 13.20 -21.34 0.39
N HIS A 53 12.96 -21.41 -0.91
CA HIS A 53 12.95 -22.67 -1.65
C HIS A 53 14.34 -23.28 -1.82
N ASP A 54 15.36 -22.44 -2.01
CA ASP A 54 16.76 -22.89 -2.14
C ASP A 54 17.32 -23.34 -0.78
N PHE A 55 16.86 -22.75 0.33
CA PHE A 55 17.26 -23.14 1.69
C PHE A 55 16.65 -24.49 2.12
N GLU A 56 15.39 -24.78 1.76
CA GLU A 56 14.76 -26.09 2.05
C GLU A 56 15.44 -27.27 1.33
N THR A 57 16.08 -27.02 0.18
CA THR A 57 16.80 -28.07 -0.55
C THR A 57 18.18 -28.35 0.04
N VAL A 58 18.79 -27.43 0.77
CA VAL A 58 20.12 -27.56 1.40
C VAL A 58 20.08 -28.21 2.79
N ILE A 59 18.98 -28.06 3.56
CA ILE A 59 18.86 -28.55 4.95
C ILE A 59 18.69 -30.07 5.07
N ARG A 60 18.85 -30.83 4.00
CA ARG A 60 18.67 -32.33 4.08
C ARG A 60 19.84 -33.08 4.69
N GLU A 61 20.94 -32.45 5.10
CA GLU A 61 22.16 -33.21 5.48
C GLU A 61 22.76 -32.96 6.86
N GLU A 62 22.32 -31.98 7.68
CA GLU A 62 22.79 -31.92 9.11
C GLU A 62 21.74 -31.30 10.04
N PRO A 63 21.48 -31.87 11.24
CA PRO A 63 20.65 -31.22 12.25
C PRO A 63 21.46 -30.14 12.98
N VAL A 64 21.50 -28.93 12.45
CA VAL A 64 22.04 -27.78 13.16
C VAL A 64 20.97 -27.26 14.10
N ASN A 65 21.22 -27.40 15.39
CA ASN A 65 20.32 -27.00 16.49
C ASN A 65 20.47 -25.48 16.76
N THR A 66 20.33 -24.65 15.72
CA THR A 66 20.24 -23.19 15.81
C THR A 66 18.95 -22.77 15.11
N GLU A 67 18.13 -21.98 15.79
CA GLU A 67 16.99 -21.33 15.13
C GLU A 67 17.52 -20.59 13.89
N PRO A 68 16.82 -20.66 12.74
CA PRO A 68 17.27 -19.97 11.55
C PRO A 68 17.36 -18.47 11.85
N GLU A 69 18.53 -17.89 11.66
CA GLU A 69 18.75 -16.47 11.83
C GLU A 69 17.80 -15.70 10.91
N ARG A 70 17.02 -14.78 11.49
CA ARG A 70 16.05 -13.99 10.72
C ARG A 70 16.78 -13.12 9.70
N LEU A 71 16.36 -13.16 8.46
CA LEU A 71 16.89 -12.30 7.42
C LEU A 71 16.71 -10.83 7.84
N TYR A 72 17.76 -10.02 7.72
CA TYR A 72 17.79 -8.61 8.17
C TYR A 72 17.39 -8.44 9.64
N ALA A 73 18.00 -9.21 10.54
CA ALA A 73 17.68 -9.22 11.97
C ALA A 73 17.78 -7.81 12.60
N ASP A 74 18.82 -7.05 12.27
CA ASP A 74 19.02 -5.68 12.76
C ASP A 74 17.85 -4.75 12.38
N LEU A 75 17.33 -4.88 11.15
CA LEU A 75 16.16 -4.12 10.70
C LEU A 75 14.91 -4.51 11.48
N TRP A 76 14.71 -5.81 11.70
CA TRP A 76 13.59 -6.29 12.49
C TRP A 76 13.62 -5.74 13.92
N GLU A 77 14.75 -5.84 14.62
CA GLU A 77 14.92 -5.34 15.98
C GLU A 77 14.70 -3.82 16.06
N ALA A 78 15.20 -3.08 15.07
CA ALA A 78 14.98 -1.64 14.98
C ALA A 78 13.50 -1.30 14.81
N MET A 79 12.76 -2.05 13.97
CA MET A 79 11.32 -1.86 13.76
C MET A 79 10.49 -2.25 14.98
N GLU A 80 10.83 -3.34 15.68
CA GLU A 80 10.19 -3.68 16.96
C GLU A 80 10.42 -2.58 18.02
N SER A 81 11.65 -2.10 18.11
CA SER A 81 11.99 -1.00 19.03
C SER A 81 11.22 0.27 18.69
N TYR A 82 11.11 0.61 17.41
CA TYR A 82 10.31 1.76 16.94
C TYR A 82 8.84 1.61 17.32
N ASN A 83 8.21 0.47 17.02
CA ASN A 83 6.80 0.22 17.37
C ASN A 83 6.56 0.34 18.87
N ARG A 84 7.47 -0.16 19.69
CA ARG A 84 7.42 -0.03 21.17
C ARG A 84 7.55 1.44 21.61
N THR A 85 8.52 2.16 21.06
CA THR A 85 8.77 3.56 21.41
C THR A 85 7.57 4.45 21.12
N ILE A 86 6.97 4.35 19.94
CA ILE A 86 5.80 5.19 19.60
C ILE A 86 4.58 4.86 20.47
N TRP A 87 4.45 3.61 20.93
CA TRP A 87 3.42 3.24 21.90
C TRP A 87 3.69 3.86 23.28
N GLU A 88 4.91 3.72 23.80
CA GLU A 88 5.33 4.24 25.12
C GLU A 88 5.22 5.78 25.16
N GLU A 89 5.59 6.46 24.07
CA GLU A 89 5.49 7.91 23.88
C GLU A 89 4.08 8.38 23.47
N LYS A 90 3.07 7.47 23.44
CA LYS A 90 1.66 7.77 23.11
C LYS A 90 1.48 8.51 21.79
N GLN A 91 2.37 8.27 20.83
CA GLN A 91 2.35 8.88 19.52
C GLN A 91 2.28 10.43 19.56
N GLU A 92 2.99 11.07 20.51
CA GLU A 92 3.00 12.53 20.68
C GLU A 92 3.41 13.28 19.39
N GLY A 93 4.18 12.62 18.51
CA GLY A 93 4.57 13.16 17.20
C GLY A 93 3.52 13.02 16.10
N LEU A 94 2.36 12.42 16.39
CA LEU A 94 1.32 12.20 15.39
C LEU A 94 0.63 13.53 15.04
N CYS A 95 0.65 13.91 13.78
CA CYS A 95 0.04 15.12 13.23
C CYS A 95 -0.84 14.79 12.01
N ASP A 96 -1.19 15.75 11.16
CA ASP A 96 -2.06 15.50 9.98
C ASP A 96 -1.58 14.30 9.17
N PRO A 97 -2.43 13.27 8.98
CA PRO A 97 -2.08 12.05 8.26
C PRO A 97 -1.53 12.23 6.85
N TRP A 98 -1.75 13.38 6.20
CA TRP A 98 -1.21 13.67 4.87
C TRP A 98 0.10 14.47 4.89
N SER A 99 0.57 14.91 6.04
CA SER A 99 1.82 15.68 6.15
C SER A 99 3.07 14.80 6.34
N TYR A 100 2.92 13.48 6.47
CA TYR A 100 4.01 12.54 6.72
C TYR A 100 4.73 12.09 5.46
N ILE A 101 5.74 12.83 5.07
CA ILE A 101 6.54 12.54 3.86
C ILE A 101 7.87 11.84 4.15
N GLN A 102 8.35 11.92 5.38
CA GLN A 102 9.64 11.30 5.74
C GLN A 102 9.44 9.84 6.14
N PRO A 103 10.19 8.89 5.57
CA PRO A 103 10.13 7.50 6.00
C PRO A 103 10.66 7.34 7.43
N SER A 104 10.02 6.46 8.21
CA SER A 104 10.53 6.08 9.54
C SER A 104 11.81 5.26 9.45
N PHE A 105 12.05 4.59 8.32
CA PHE A 105 13.23 3.79 8.02
C PHE A 105 13.68 4.00 6.58
N VAL A 106 15.00 4.06 6.39
CA VAL A 106 15.66 4.02 5.07
C VAL A 106 16.20 2.60 4.89
N LEU A 107 15.57 1.80 4.04
CA LEU A 107 15.89 0.38 3.87
C LEU A 107 17.34 0.16 3.39
N GLY A 108 17.89 1.10 2.63
CA GLY A 108 19.29 1.10 2.19
C GLY A 108 20.31 1.06 3.32
N ASP A 109 20.00 1.64 4.48
CA ASP A 109 20.87 1.63 5.66
C ASP A 109 21.04 0.21 6.24
N TYR A 110 20.11 -0.70 5.88
CA TYR A 110 20.11 -2.12 6.29
C TYR A 110 20.48 -3.07 5.15
N GLY A 111 21.05 -2.55 4.05
CA GLY A 111 21.52 -3.36 2.93
C GLY A 111 20.44 -3.79 1.93
N LEU A 112 19.27 -3.18 1.96
CA LEU A 112 18.20 -3.37 0.98
C LEU A 112 18.30 -2.27 -0.09
N GLU A 113 18.62 -2.63 -1.33
CA GLU A 113 18.74 -1.66 -2.44
C GLU A 113 17.40 -1.11 -2.91
N GLU A 114 16.30 -1.81 -2.62
CA GLU A 114 14.96 -1.46 -3.07
C GLU A 114 14.15 -0.77 -1.97
N GLU A 115 13.28 0.16 -2.39
CA GLU A 115 12.42 0.94 -1.48
C GLU A 115 11.13 0.21 -1.10
N VAL A 116 10.75 -0.86 -1.84
CA VAL A 116 9.55 -1.65 -1.57
C VAL A 116 9.76 -2.49 -0.31
N PHE A 117 9.02 -2.16 0.74
CA PHE A 117 9.04 -2.89 2.01
C PHE A 117 8.15 -4.14 2.00
N GLY A 118 7.09 -4.11 1.23
CA GLY A 118 6.12 -5.20 1.19
C GLY A 118 5.05 -5.02 0.12
N VAL A 119 4.00 -5.79 0.24
CA VAL A 119 2.82 -5.76 -0.63
C VAL A 119 1.56 -5.73 0.24
N ILE A 120 0.62 -4.86 -0.10
CA ILE A 120 -0.75 -4.93 0.40
C ILE A 120 -1.63 -5.62 -0.63
N SER A 121 -2.38 -6.65 -0.20
CA SER A 121 -3.36 -7.38 -1.02
C SER A 121 -4.74 -7.32 -0.38
N ILE A 122 -5.76 -7.01 -1.18
CA ILE A 122 -7.17 -6.98 -0.78
C ILE A 122 -7.96 -7.82 -1.79
N PRO A 123 -8.15 -9.12 -1.52
CA PRO A 123 -8.74 -10.04 -2.49
C PRO A 123 -10.14 -9.65 -2.99
N SER A 124 -11.01 -9.14 -2.09
CA SER A 124 -12.36 -8.72 -2.45
C SER A 124 -12.41 -7.52 -3.43
N LEU A 125 -11.29 -6.79 -3.57
CA LEU A 125 -11.13 -5.68 -4.51
C LEU A 125 -10.22 -6.03 -5.69
N GLU A 126 -9.68 -7.25 -5.76
CA GLU A 126 -8.65 -7.68 -6.72
C GLU A 126 -7.43 -6.73 -6.73
N LEU A 127 -7.12 -6.15 -5.56
CA LEU A 127 -6.09 -5.13 -5.38
C LEU A 127 -4.81 -5.75 -4.85
N GLU A 128 -3.70 -5.45 -5.52
CA GLU A 128 -2.34 -5.70 -5.06
C GLU A 128 -1.49 -4.47 -5.36
N LEU A 129 -0.86 -3.89 -4.34
CA LEU A 129 -0.01 -2.71 -4.48
C LEU A 129 1.31 -2.91 -3.74
N PRO A 130 2.42 -2.41 -4.30
CA PRO A 130 3.65 -2.23 -3.54
C PRO A 130 3.41 -1.35 -2.33
N LEU A 131 4.07 -1.68 -1.21
CA LEU A 131 3.99 -0.97 0.06
C LEU A 131 5.34 -0.34 0.39
N TYR A 132 5.32 0.95 0.61
CA TYR A 132 6.49 1.77 0.95
C TYR A 132 6.44 2.26 2.39
N LEU A 133 7.58 2.63 2.97
CA LEU A 133 7.67 3.30 4.27
C LEU A 133 7.76 4.82 4.07
N GLY A 134 6.84 5.57 4.71
CA GLY A 134 6.69 7.01 4.54
C GLY A 134 5.81 7.40 3.34
N ALA A 135 4.80 8.21 3.60
CA ALA A 135 3.78 8.61 2.63
C ALA A 135 4.18 9.85 1.82
N SER A 136 5.36 9.82 1.18
CA SER A 136 5.78 10.85 0.23
C SER A 136 4.91 10.84 -1.03
N ASP A 137 4.85 11.97 -1.75
CA ASP A 137 4.16 12.04 -3.06
C ASP A 137 4.73 11.00 -4.04
N GLU A 138 6.04 10.76 -3.96
CA GLU A 138 6.72 9.76 -4.79
C GLU A 138 6.22 8.35 -4.46
N HIS A 139 6.23 7.92 -3.19
CA HIS A 139 5.77 6.60 -2.78
C HIS A 139 4.27 6.41 -3.08
N LEU A 140 3.45 7.42 -2.79
CA LEU A 140 2.02 7.37 -3.09
C LEU A 140 1.73 7.27 -4.60
N SER A 141 2.61 7.78 -5.46
CA SER A 141 2.50 7.63 -6.91
C SER A 141 2.88 6.23 -7.42
N LYS A 142 3.67 5.49 -6.63
CA LYS A 142 4.18 4.14 -6.93
C LYS A 142 3.38 3.02 -6.24
N GLY A 143 2.51 3.34 -5.26
CA GLY A 143 1.76 2.31 -4.54
C GLY A 143 1.00 2.83 -3.33
N ALA A 144 1.00 2.03 -2.28
CA ALA A 144 0.53 2.40 -0.95
C ALA A 144 1.72 2.69 -0.02
N ALA A 145 1.53 3.50 1.00
CA ALA A 145 2.62 3.87 1.90
C ALA A 145 2.18 3.90 3.37
N VAL A 146 3.05 3.40 4.24
CA VAL A 146 2.88 3.49 5.69
C VAL A 146 3.10 4.94 6.13
N LEU A 147 2.18 5.49 6.90
CA LEU A 147 2.35 6.81 7.52
C LEU A 147 3.44 6.76 8.59
N SER A 148 4.36 7.71 8.55
CA SER A 148 5.32 7.90 9.63
C SER A 148 4.59 8.25 10.94
N GLN A 149 5.19 7.96 12.10
CA GLN A 149 4.58 8.10 13.42
C GLN A 149 3.40 7.12 13.66
N THR A 150 3.20 6.13 12.79
CA THR A 150 2.33 4.97 13.02
C THR A 150 3.16 3.70 13.02
N SER A 151 2.59 2.57 13.46
CA SER A 151 3.35 1.32 13.57
C SER A 151 3.82 0.81 12.20
N ILE A 152 5.02 0.25 12.17
CA ILE A 152 5.50 -0.52 11.01
C ILE A 152 4.73 -1.85 10.96
N PRO A 153 4.33 -2.35 9.78
CA PRO A 153 3.51 -3.55 9.63
C PRO A 153 4.33 -4.84 9.77
N ILE A 154 4.81 -5.09 10.99
CA ILE A 154 5.46 -6.33 11.44
C ILE A 154 4.60 -7.07 12.47
N GLY A 155 3.35 -6.61 12.70
CA GLY A 155 2.43 -7.16 13.68
C GLY A 155 2.80 -6.81 15.12
N GLY A 156 2.06 -7.37 16.06
CA GLY A 156 2.30 -7.24 17.50
C GLY A 156 1.23 -6.45 18.23
N ASN A 157 1.12 -6.72 19.55
CA ASN A 157 0.19 -5.97 20.40
C ASN A 157 0.59 -4.50 20.55
N ASN A 158 -0.40 -3.66 20.78
CA ASN A 158 -0.22 -2.21 20.89
C ASN A 158 0.36 -1.61 19.62
N THR A 159 -0.17 -2.03 18.48
CA THR A 159 0.19 -1.49 17.16
C THR A 159 -1.05 -1.01 16.40
N ASN A 160 -0.87 0.02 15.58
CA ASN A 160 -1.78 0.43 14.52
C ASN A 160 -0.94 0.90 13.33
N CYS A 161 -0.79 0.06 12.33
CA CYS A 161 -0.16 0.46 11.07
C CYS A 161 -1.18 1.22 10.23
N VAL A 162 -0.88 2.47 9.88
CA VAL A 162 -1.75 3.26 9.01
C VAL A 162 -1.15 3.31 7.61
N ILE A 163 -1.87 2.78 6.63
CA ILE A 163 -1.44 2.74 5.24
C ILE A 163 -2.30 3.70 4.42
N ALA A 164 -1.65 4.68 3.81
CA ALA A 164 -2.26 5.64 2.90
C ALA A 164 -2.14 5.20 1.43
N GLY A 165 -3.13 5.60 0.64
CA GLY A 165 -3.11 5.45 -0.82
C GLY A 165 -4.05 6.43 -1.49
N HIS A 166 -3.74 6.79 -2.74
CA HIS A 166 -4.60 7.67 -3.53
C HIS A 166 -6.01 7.10 -3.73
N ARG A 167 -7.04 7.96 -3.71
CA ARG A 167 -8.42 7.60 -4.06
C ARG A 167 -8.63 7.45 -5.58
N GLY A 168 -7.64 6.82 -6.26
CA GLY A 168 -7.48 6.78 -7.70
C GLY A 168 -6.58 7.91 -8.20
N TRP A 169 -5.66 7.58 -9.08
CA TRP A 169 -4.66 8.50 -9.61
C TRP A 169 -4.43 8.24 -11.10
N TYR A 170 -4.51 9.28 -11.93
CA TYR A 170 -4.33 9.19 -13.39
C TYR A 170 -5.06 8.01 -14.08
N GLY A 171 -6.28 7.68 -13.60
CA GLY A 171 -7.09 6.58 -14.12
C GLY A 171 -6.88 5.25 -13.40
N ALA A 172 -5.76 5.03 -12.74
CA ALA A 172 -5.47 3.83 -11.96
C ALA A 172 -6.29 3.76 -10.67
N SER A 173 -6.45 2.55 -10.16
CA SER A 173 -7.41 2.25 -9.09
C SER A 173 -6.90 2.64 -7.71
N TYR A 174 -5.69 2.28 -7.32
CA TYR A 174 -5.19 2.46 -5.95
C TYR A 174 -6.28 2.14 -4.91
N PHE A 175 -6.51 3.03 -3.93
CA PHE A 175 -7.56 2.89 -2.91
C PHE A 175 -8.93 3.46 -3.32
N ARG A 176 -9.20 3.55 -4.62
CA ARG A 176 -10.48 4.08 -5.16
C ARG A 176 -11.70 3.40 -4.56
N TYR A 177 -11.63 2.09 -4.37
CA TYR A 177 -12.77 1.24 -4.02
C TYR A 177 -12.81 0.80 -2.56
N LEU A 178 -11.98 1.39 -1.66
CA LEU A 178 -12.00 1.03 -0.23
C LEU A 178 -13.38 1.16 0.42
N ASN A 179 -14.23 2.06 -0.09
CA ASN A 179 -15.61 2.20 0.41
C ASN A 179 -16.54 1.02 0.09
N LYS A 180 -16.07 0.03 -0.67
CA LYS A 180 -16.84 -1.21 -0.95
C LYS A 180 -16.54 -2.30 0.07
N LEU A 181 -15.47 -2.15 0.85
CA LEU A 181 -15.10 -3.13 1.88
C LEU A 181 -16.19 -3.24 2.94
N GLN A 182 -16.44 -4.48 3.36
CA GLN A 182 -17.42 -4.82 4.38
C GLN A 182 -16.71 -5.49 5.57
N PRO A 183 -17.28 -5.40 6.79
CA PRO A 183 -16.79 -6.21 7.90
C PRO A 183 -16.72 -7.69 7.51
N GLY A 184 -15.55 -8.31 7.79
CA GLY A 184 -15.23 -9.68 7.38
C GLY A 184 -14.36 -9.80 6.13
N ASP A 185 -14.19 -8.74 5.33
CA ASP A 185 -13.23 -8.75 4.21
C ASP A 185 -11.79 -8.87 4.71
N GLU A 186 -10.96 -9.58 3.96
CA GLU A 186 -9.56 -9.81 4.30
C GLU A 186 -8.65 -8.74 3.69
N VAL A 187 -7.67 -8.30 4.48
CA VAL A 187 -6.53 -7.47 4.04
C VAL A 187 -5.24 -8.20 4.45
N ILE A 188 -4.32 -8.37 3.51
CA ILE A 188 -3.07 -9.09 3.72
C ILE A 188 -1.91 -8.14 3.49
N ILE A 189 -0.98 -8.11 4.44
CA ILE A 189 0.31 -7.43 4.29
C ILE A 189 1.39 -8.50 4.20
N THR A 190 2.06 -8.60 3.07
CA THR A 190 3.24 -9.45 2.91
C THR A 190 4.48 -8.56 2.99
N ASN A 191 5.25 -8.70 4.05
CA ASN A 191 6.50 -7.97 4.26
C ASN A 191 7.73 -8.86 3.96
N LEU A 192 8.92 -8.42 4.35
CA LEU A 192 10.18 -9.15 4.12
C LEU A 192 10.24 -10.52 4.81
N TRP A 193 9.43 -10.77 5.83
CA TRP A 193 9.54 -11.95 6.70
C TRP A 193 8.29 -12.84 6.70
N GLU A 194 7.09 -12.24 6.57
CA GLU A 194 5.83 -12.97 6.75
C GLU A 194 4.64 -12.29 6.03
N SER A 195 3.53 -13.02 5.99
CA SER A 195 2.23 -12.49 5.54
C SER A 195 1.31 -12.33 6.74
N LEU A 196 0.97 -11.09 7.06
CA LEU A 196 0.08 -10.69 8.15
C LEU A 196 -1.34 -10.57 7.61
N ARG A 197 -2.30 -11.28 8.22
CA ARG A 197 -3.71 -11.26 7.83
C ARG A 197 -4.53 -10.43 8.80
N TYR A 198 -5.36 -9.57 8.25
CA TYR A 198 -6.26 -8.70 9.00
C TYR A 198 -7.66 -8.82 8.43
N THR A 199 -8.67 -8.68 9.30
CA THR A 199 -10.09 -8.65 8.90
C THR A 199 -10.65 -7.26 9.09
N VAL A 200 -11.35 -6.74 8.09
CA VAL A 200 -12.08 -5.46 8.19
C VAL A 200 -13.14 -5.54 9.29
N VAL A 201 -13.11 -4.58 10.20
CA VAL A 201 -14.08 -4.49 11.32
C VAL A 201 -15.01 -3.29 11.20
N GLU A 202 -14.53 -2.16 10.68
CA GLU A 202 -15.29 -0.93 10.60
C GLU A 202 -14.78 -0.03 9.46
N THR A 203 -15.67 0.77 8.91
CA THR A 203 -15.35 1.84 7.96
C THR A 203 -15.99 3.15 8.43
N THR A 204 -15.21 4.22 8.47
CA THR A 204 -15.67 5.54 8.89
C THR A 204 -15.06 6.67 8.07
N THR A 205 -15.60 7.87 8.21
CA THR A 205 -15.07 9.09 7.60
C THR A 205 -14.73 10.11 8.68
N ILE A 206 -13.54 10.70 8.59
CA ILE A 206 -13.03 11.68 9.55
C ILE A 206 -12.62 12.98 8.87
N GLN A 207 -12.41 14.04 9.64
CA GLN A 207 -11.73 15.24 9.16
C GLN A 207 -10.21 14.98 9.01
N PRO A 208 -9.51 15.70 8.13
CA PRO A 208 -8.07 15.46 7.89
C PRO A 208 -7.18 15.63 9.12
N ASN A 209 -7.59 16.44 10.08
CA ASN A 209 -6.85 16.74 11.31
C ASN A 209 -7.32 15.91 12.53
N ASP A 210 -8.22 14.96 12.34
CA ASP A 210 -8.69 14.07 13.40
C ASP A 210 -7.75 12.86 13.53
N VAL A 211 -6.60 13.09 14.16
CA VAL A 211 -5.58 12.06 14.37
C VAL A 211 -5.92 11.06 15.48
N GLU A 212 -6.86 11.41 16.37
CA GLU A 212 -7.29 10.52 17.45
C GLU A 212 -7.87 9.20 16.92
N ALA A 213 -8.52 9.25 15.75
CA ALA A 213 -9.12 8.07 15.12
C ALA A 213 -8.09 7.00 14.73
N ILE A 214 -6.83 7.38 14.51
CA ILE A 214 -5.77 6.47 14.06
C ILE A 214 -4.72 6.15 15.15
N HIS A 215 -4.98 6.54 16.39
CA HIS A 215 -4.11 6.18 17.50
C HIS A 215 -4.06 4.65 17.73
N ILE A 216 -2.94 4.19 18.29
CA ILE A 216 -2.77 2.82 18.77
C ILE A 216 -3.77 2.57 19.90
N ARG A 217 -4.41 1.39 19.88
CA ARG A 217 -5.31 0.93 20.93
C ARG A 217 -4.63 -0.17 21.75
N GLU A 218 -4.76 -0.08 23.06
CA GLU A 218 -4.13 -1.01 23.98
C GLU A 218 -4.56 -2.47 23.70
N ASN A 219 -3.57 -3.36 23.73
CA ASN A 219 -3.73 -4.81 23.50
C ASN A 219 -4.33 -5.20 22.13
N ARG A 220 -4.24 -4.32 21.12
CA ARG A 220 -4.72 -4.59 19.76
C ARG A 220 -3.56 -4.60 18.77
N ASP A 221 -3.67 -5.45 17.76
CA ASP A 221 -2.86 -5.43 16.53
C ASP A 221 -3.77 -4.95 15.40
N LEU A 222 -3.63 -3.68 15.02
CA LEU A 222 -4.51 -2.99 14.10
C LEU A 222 -3.80 -2.60 12.81
N LEU A 223 -4.57 -2.63 11.74
CA LEU A 223 -4.23 -2.04 10.44
C LEU A 223 -5.34 -1.06 10.07
N THR A 224 -4.96 0.17 9.71
CA THR A 224 -5.90 1.18 9.23
C THR A 224 -5.56 1.58 7.81
N LEU A 225 -6.49 1.41 6.87
CA LEU A 225 -6.34 1.92 5.51
C LEU A 225 -6.94 3.32 5.42
N LEU A 226 -6.20 4.25 4.78
CA LEU A 226 -6.56 5.65 4.72
C LEU A 226 -6.54 6.16 3.28
N THR A 227 -7.58 6.87 2.88
CA THR A 227 -7.62 7.56 1.58
C THR A 227 -8.47 8.82 1.61
N CYS A 228 -8.31 9.69 0.62
CA CYS A 228 -9.13 10.90 0.47
C CYS A 228 -10.62 10.59 0.29
N HIS A 229 -11.50 11.43 0.83
CA HIS A 229 -12.96 11.33 0.69
C HIS A 229 -13.60 12.72 0.56
N PRO A 230 -14.70 12.88 -0.21
CA PRO A 230 -15.16 12.02 -1.30
C PRO A 230 -14.13 11.94 -2.46
N PRO A 231 -14.28 11.01 -3.42
CA PRO A 231 -13.44 11.01 -4.62
C PRO A 231 -13.42 12.36 -5.31
N ALA A 232 -12.25 12.79 -5.83
CA ALA A 232 -12.05 14.07 -6.52
C ALA A 232 -12.42 15.34 -5.73
N SER A 233 -12.53 15.26 -4.39
CA SER A 233 -12.86 16.42 -3.52
C SER A 233 -11.66 17.28 -3.15
N GLY A 234 -10.43 16.91 -3.54
CA GLY A 234 -9.21 17.51 -3.02
C GLY A 234 -8.90 17.11 -1.57
N GLY A 235 -9.49 16.01 -1.08
CA GLY A 235 -9.22 15.48 0.26
C GLY A 235 -9.88 16.24 1.39
N LYS A 236 -11.12 16.67 1.22
CA LYS A 236 -11.90 17.37 2.27
C LYS A 236 -12.05 16.54 3.54
N GLU A 237 -12.15 15.24 3.38
CA GLU A 237 -12.28 14.25 4.44
C GLU A 237 -11.33 13.08 4.18
N ARG A 238 -11.22 12.18 5.14
CA ARG A 238 -10.50 10.90 5.02
C ARG A 238 -11.46 9.75 5.25
N LEU A 239 -11.42 8.77 4.35
CA LEU A 239 -12.05 7.47 4.56
C LEU A 239 -11.04 6.57 5.27
N LEU A 240 -11.45 5.99 6.39
CA LEU A 240 -10.70 4.99 7.13
C LEU A 240 -11.42 3.64 7.04
N VAL A 241 -10.62 2.58 6.88
CA VAL A 241 -11.06 1.20 7.03
C VAL A 241 -10.19 0.59 8.13
N PHE A 242 -10.82 0.25 9.25
CA PHE A 242 -10.14 -0.39 10.36
C PHE A 242 -10.18 -1.90 10.20
N CYS A 243 -9.02 -2.52 10.38
CA CYS A 243 -8.83 -3.95 10.29
C CYS A 243 -8.13 -4.45 11.55
N GLU A 244 -8.44 -5.67 11.96
CA GLU A 244 -7.90 -6.31 13.15
C GLU A 244 -7.21 -7.61 12.78
N ARG A 245 -6.11 -7.91 13.45
CA ARG A 245 -5.32 -9.14 13.23
C ARG A 245 -6.17 -10.39 13.45
N THR A 246 -6.11 -11.35 12.54
CA THR A 246 -6.78 -12.68 12.61
C THR A 246 -5.83 -13.78 13.03
#